data_f79551ab16690a79f75d198365a70d66
#
_entry.id   f79551ab16690a79f75d198365a70d66
#
_cell.length_a   1.000
_cell.length_b   1.000
_cell.length_c   1.000
_cell.angle_alpha   90.00
_cell.angle_beta   90.00
_cell.angle_gamma   90.00
#
_symmetry.space_group_name_H-M   'P 1'
#
loop_
_entity.id
_entity.type
_entity.pdbx_description
1 polymer ?
#
loop_
_entity_poly.entity_id
_entity_poly.type
_entity_poly.pdbx_seq_one_letter_code
_entity_poly.pdbx_strand_id
1 'polypeptide(L)'
;MNYFGYNPRGTIVPIVRSVDGVLDPKDLFVRISDYGRRPYSIFLESTDIVPKYGELSLGTGEPCLRVRGIGYRFEINALNQTGERFIKSLKGSFDFAEDVNYGAVEITGTLKPQRGNVSEDER
;
A
#
# COMPACT_ATOMS: atom_id res chain seq x y z
N MET A 1 -11.65 5.88 -19.26
CA MET A 1 -10.55 5.77 -18.28
C MET A 1 -10.36 7.10 -17.59
N ASN A 2 -10.56 7.10 -16.29
CA ASN A 2 -10.33 8.29 -15.48
C ASN A 2 -8.88 8.28 -15.01
N TYR A 3 -8.19 9.36 -15.27
CA TYR A 3 -6.82 9.54 -14.87
C TYR A 3 -6.75 10.46 -13.66
N PHE A 4 -6.30 9.92 -12.55
CA PHE A 4 -6.09 10.69 -11.33
C PHE A 4 -4.62 10.61 -10.98
N GLY A 5 -3.93 11.69 -11.05
CA GLY A 5 -2.59 11.69 -10.57
C GLY A 5 -1.82 12.87 -11.11
N TYR A 6 -1.63 13.80 -10.26
CA TYR A 6 -0.59 14.77 -10.43
C TYR A 6 0.63 14.26 -9.66
N ASN A 7 1.62 13.83 -10.39
CA ASN A 7 2.90 13.45 -9.78
C ASN A 7 3.96 14.43 -10.24
N PRO A 8 4.30 15.44 -9.41
CA PRO A 8 5.29 16.43 -9.79
C PRO A 8 6.69 15.86 -9.97
N ARG A 9 6.95 14.66 -9.45
CA ARG A 9 8.24 13.98 -9.64
C ARG A 9 8.27 13.09 -10.87
N GLY A 10 7.13 12.84 -11.50
CA GLY A 10 7.01 12.13 -12.78
C GLY A 10 7.39 10.65 -12.77
N THR A 11 7.59 10.02 -11.63
CA THR A 11 8.10 8.65 -11.55
C THR A 11 7.01 7.60 -11.37
N ILE A 12 5.92 7.94 -10.70
CA ILE A 12 4.81 7.02 -10.42
C ILE A 12 3.51 7.71 -10.81
N VAL A 13 2.76 7.06 -11.67
CA VAL A 13 1.48 7.59 -12.15
C VAL A 13 0.38 6.58 -11.85
N PRO A 14 -0.59 6.91 -11.00
CA PRO A 14 -1.74 6.06 -10.78
C PRO A 14 -2.66 6.07 -12.00
N ILE A 15 -3.09 4.90 -12.41
CA ILE A 15 -4.05 4.74 -13.49
C ILE A 15 -5.33 4.15 -12.89
N VAL A 16 -6.44 4.86 -13.06
CA VAL A 16 -7.72 4.44 -12.51
C VAL A 16 -8.69 4.22 -13.65
N ARG A 17 -9.37 3.10 -13.63
CA ARG A 17 -10.43 2.76 -14.56
C ARG A 17 -11.71 2.48 -13.78
N SER A 18 -12.80 3.11 -14.18
CA SER A 18 -14.14 2.87 -13.64
C SER A 18 -14.93 2.01 -14.62
N VAL A 19 -15.64 1.04 -14.08
CA VAL A 19 -16.53 0.18 -14.85
C VAL A 19 -17.91 0.22 -14.18
N ASP A 20 -18.94 0.55 -14.96
CA ASP A 20 -20.31 0.53 -14.48
C ASP A 20 -20.82 -0.90 -14.40
N GLY A 21 -21.61 -1.18 -13.38
CA GLY A 21 -22.24 -2.48 -13.20
C GLY A 21 -22.48 -2.80 -11.74
N VAL A 22 -23.29 -3.82 -11.52
CA VAL A 22 -23.51 -4.38 -10.19
C VAL A 22 -22.64 -5.63 -10.07
N LEU A 23 -21.63 -5.58 -9.22
CA LEU A 23 -20.74 -6.70 -8.94
C LEU A 23 -20.78 -7.01 -7.45
N ASP A 24 -20.82 -8.31 -7.12
CA ASP A 24 -20.54 -8.72 -5.76
C ASP A 24 -19.03 -8.58 -5.52
N PRO A 25 -18.61 -7.75 -4.54
CA PRO A 25 -17.19 -7.55 -4.28
C PRO A 25 -16.45 -8.84 -3.92
N LYS A 26 -17.09 -9.76 -3.23
CA LYS A 26 -16.49 -11.05 -2.85
C LYS A 26 -16.22 -11.93 -4.06
N ASP A 27 -17.17 -11.99 -5.00
CA ASP A 27 -16.99 -12.73 -6.24
C ASP A 27 -15.87 -12.15 -7.09
N LEU A 28 -15.79 -10.82 -7.14
CA LEU A 28 -14.70 -10.15 -7.84
C LEU A 28 -13.35 -10.49 -7.20
N PHE A 29 -13.26 -10.43 -5.88
CA PHE A 29 -12.02 -10.75 -5.15
C PHE A 29 -11.60 -12.20 -5.39
N VAL A 30 -12.53 -13.13 -5.37
CA VAL A 30 -12.22 -14.55 -5.67
C VAL A 30 -11.54 -14.68 -7.03
N ARG A 31 -11.99 -13.94 -8.02
CA ARG A 31 -11.40 -13.96 -9.36
C ARG A 31 -10.03 -13.31 -9.43
N ILE A 32 -9.87 -12.12 -8.86
CA ILE A 32 -8.58 -11.40 -8.94
C ILE A 32 -7.50 -12.04 -8.07
N SER A 33 -7.89 -12.76 -7.03
CA SER A 33 -6.95 -13.48 -6.16
C SER A 33 -6.67 -14.90 -6.63
N ASP A 34 -7.24 -15.33 -7.75
CA ASP A 34 -7.20 -16.71 -8.23
C ASP A 34 -7.64 -17.68 -7.13
N TYR A 35 -8.86 -17.50 -6.65
CA TYR A 35 -9.45 -18.29 -5.56
C TYR A 35 -8.60 -18.30 -4.29
N GLY A 36 -7.98 -17.16 -3.98
CA GLY A 36 -7.12 -17.03 -2.82
C GLY A 36 -5.74 -17.65 -2.95
N ARG A 37 -5.37 -18.12 -4.14
CA ARG A 37 -4.06 -18.75 -4.38
C ARG A 37 -2.93 -17.75 -4.53
N ARG A 38 -3.22 -16.52 -4.98
CA ARG A 38 -2.20 -15.49 -5.13
C ARG A 38 -1.74 -15.00 -3.76
N PRO A 39 -0.43 -15.06 -3.47
CA PRO A 39 0.08 -14.64 -2.17
C PRO A 39 -0.12 -13.15 -1.95
N TYR A 40 -0.33 -12.78 -0.70
CA TYR A 40 -0.52 -11.39 -0.27
C TYR A 40 -1.74 -10.69 -0.87
N SER A 41 -2.69 -11.46 -1.40
CA SER A 41 -3.97 -10.88 -1.79
C SER A 41 -4.77 -10.51 -0.54
N ILE A 42 -5.42 -9.35 -0.58
CA ILE A 42 -6.14 -8.80 0.57
C ILE A 42 -7.50 -8.30 0.12
N PHE A 43 -8.51 -8.56 0.93
CA PHE A 43 -9.85 -8.02 0.75
C PHE A 43 -10.31 -7.35 2.04
N LEU A 44 -10.69 -6.10 1.93
CA LEU A 44 -11.25 -5.32 3.02
C LEU A 44 -12.67 -4.93 2.67
N GLU A 45 -13.61 -5.31 3.51
CA GLU A 45 -15.01 -4.97 3.34
C GLU A 45 -15.46 -4.06 4.48
N SER A 46 -16.03 -2.93 4.11
CA SER A 46 -16.64 -2.05 5.07
C SER A 46 -18.01 -2.59 5.47
N THR A 47 -18.20 -2.89 6.74
CA THR A 47 -19.49 -3.33 7.26
C THR A 47 -19.95 -2.39 8.37
N ASP A 48 -21.14 -1.84 8.20
CA ASP A 48 -21.75 -1.00 9.22
C ASP A 48 -23.27 -1.25 9.25
N ILE A 49 -23.87 -1.05 10.41
CA ILE A 49 -25.32 -1.12 10.59
C ILE A 49 -26.00 0.00 9.79
N VAL A 50 -25.32 1.15 9.64
CA VAL A 50 -25.80 2.26 8.81
C VAL A 50 -25.22 2.12 7.41
N PRO A 51 -26.05 1.85 6.36
CA PRO A 51 -25.55 1.54 5.01
C PRO A 51 -24.61 2.60 4.44
N LYS A 52 -24.80 3.87 4.77
CA LYS A 52 -23.96 4.96 4.24
C LYS A 52 -22.47 4.86 4.67
N TYR A 53 -22.17 4.11 5.72
CA TYR A 53 -20.79 3.91 6.21
C TYR A 53 -20.18 2.58 5.75
N GLY A 54 -21.01 1.70 5.20
CA GLY A 54 -20.60 0.36 4.79
C GLY A 54 -20.57 0.13 3.28
N GLU A 55 -20.35 1.18 2.48
CA GLU A 55 -20.53 1.10 1.03
C GLU A 55 -19.27 0.82 0.21
N LEU A 56 -18.12 0.71 0.86
CA LEU A 56 -16.85 0.56 0.15
C LEU A 56 -16.17 -0.77 0.47
N SER A 57 -15.77 -1.46 -0.57
CA SER A 57 -14.90 -2.63 -0.46
C SER A 57 -13.61 -2.37 -1.24
N LEU A 58 -12.50 -2.81 -0.70
CA LEU A 58 -11.17 -2.68 -1.30
C LEU A 58 -10.52 -4.05 -1.38
N GLY A 59 -9.82 -4.32 -2.46
CA GLY A 59 -9.09 -5.56 -2.58
C GLY A 59 -7.90 -5.45 -3.52
N THR A 60 -6.92 -6.31 -3.31
CA THR A 60 -5.78 -6.45 -4.20
C THR A 60 -5.46 -7.92 -4.43
N GLY A 61 -5.20 -8.29 -5.68
CA GLY A 61 -4.85 -9.64 -6.07
C GLY A 61 -3.39 -9.79 -6.50
N GLU A 62 -2.74 -8.68 -6.86
CA GLU A 62 -1.34 -8.68 -7.31
C GLU A 62 -0.60 -7.49 -6.70
N PRO A 63 -0.36 -7.50 -5.38
CA PRO A 63 0.41 -6.41 -4.78
C PRO A 63 1.85 -6.43 -5.28
N CYS A 64 2.41 -5.26 -5.51
CA CYS A 64 3.80 -5.13 -5.95
C CYS A 64 4.78 -4.90 -4.81
N LEU A 65 4.28 -4.43 -3.68
CA LEU A 65 5.08 -4.15 -2.49
C LEU A 65 4.43 -4.74 -1.25
N ARG A 66 5.25 -5.17 -0.32
CA ARG A 66 4.83 -5.48 1.04
C ARG A 66 5.53 -4.52 1.99
N VAL A 67 4.74 -3.85 2.82
CA VAL A 67 5.25 -2.96 3.87
C VAL A 67 4.98 -3.61 5.21
N ARG A 68 5.99 -3.74 6.03
CA ARG A 68 5.88 -4.36 7.35
C ARG A 68 6.54 -3.49 8.40
N GLY A 69 5.86 -3.30 9.52
CA GLY A 69 6.38 -2.57 10.67
C GLY A 69 6.37 -3.45 11.91
N ILE A 70 7.48 -3.46 12.63
CA ILE A 70 7.60 -4.17 13.91
C ILE A 70 8.33 -3.24 14.88
N GLY A 71 7.61 -2.77 15.89
CA GLY A 71 8.15 -1.73 16.77
C GLY A 71 8.46 -0.47 15.96
N TYR A 72 9.69 -0.01 16.03
CA TYR A 72 10.15 1.14 15.24
C TYR A 72 10.83 0.75 13.93
N ARG A 73 11.00 -0.55 13.69
CA ARG A 73 11.63 -1.04 12.47
C ARG A 73 10.60 -1.19 11.36
N PHE A 74 10.98 -0.81 10.14
CA PHE A 74 10.15 -1.01 8.97
C PHE A 74 10.91 -1.75 7.87
N GLU A 75 10.16 -2.47 7.05
CA GLU A 75 10.66 -3.16 5.87
C GLU A 75 9.71 -2.93 4.70
N ILE A 76 10.26 -2.64 3.55
CA ILE A 76 9.51 -2.54 2.29
C ILE A 76 10.14 -3.52 1.32
N ASN A 77 9.37 -4.51 0.90
CA ASN A 77 9.87 -5.57 0.02
C ASN A 77 9.16 -5.50 -1.34
N ALA A 78 9.91 -5.63 -2.41
CA ALA A 78 9.36 -5.82 -3.73
C ALA A 78 8.85 -7.25 -3.88
N LEU A 79 7.62 -7.40 -4.38
CA LEU A 79 7.00 -8.70 -4.62
C LEU A 79 7.05 -9.12 -6.08
N ASN A 80 7.33 -8.19 -6.98
CA ASN A 80 7.44 -8.43 -8.40
C ASN A 80 8.28 -7.34 -9.06
N GLN A 81 8.40 -7.39 -10.37
CA GLN A 81 9.20 -6.45 -11.15
C GLN A 81 8.71 -5.01 -11.01
N THR A 82 7.41 -4.79 -10.94
CA THR A 82 6.85 -3.47 -10.70
C THR A 82 7.28 -2.94 -9.32
N GLY A 83 7.27 -3.82 -8.31
CA GLY A 83 7.76 -3.49 -6.97
C GLY A 83 9.24 -3.12 -6.95
N GLU A 84 10.07 -3.80 -7.73
CA GLU A 84 11.49 -3.46 -7.86
C GLU A 84 11.70 -2.05 -8.41
N ARG A 85 10.86 -1.64 -9.37
CA ARG A 85 10.87 -0.27 -9.90
C ARG A 85 10.47 0.75 -8.83
N PHE A 86 9.47 0.42 -8.00
CA PHE A 86 9.08 1.25 -6.87
C PHE A 86 10.23 1.42 -5.87
N ILE A 87 10.89 0.32 -5.51
CA ILE A 87 12.04 0.36 -4.60
C ILE A 87 13.11 1.32 -5.13
N LYS A 88 13.42 1.22 -6.40
CA LYS A 88 14.40 2.09 -7.03
C LYS A 88 13.99 3.57 -6.98
N SER A 89 12.71 3.86 -7.20
CA SER A 89 12.21 5.25 -7.19
C SER A 89 12.11 5.82 -5.77
N LEU A 90 12.05 4.99 -4.75
CA LEU A 90 11.97 5.40 -3.35
C LEU A 90 13.33 5.64 -2.71
N LYS A 91 14.41 5.40 -3.42
CA LYS A 91 15.75 5.64 -2.91
C LYS A 91 15.92 7.09 -2.43
N GLY A 92 16.37 7.26 -1.20
CA GLY A 92 16.52 8.58 -0.58
C GLY A 92 15.24 9.10 0.10
N SER A 93 14.09 8.46 -0.10
CA SER A 93 12.82 8.94 0.46
C SER A 93 12.71 8.74 1.97
N PHE A 94 13.53 7.87 2.54
CA PHE A 94 13.49 7.53 3.97
C PHE A 94 14.73 7.97 4.73
N ASP A 95 15.46 8.95 4.20
CA ASP A 95 16.69 9.44 4.83
C ASP A 95 16.45 10.10 6.20
N PHE A 96 15.21 10.44 6.51
CA PHE A 96 14.81 10.91 7.83
C PHE A 96 14.86 9.83 8.93
N ALA A 97 14.88 8.55 8.54
CA ALA A 97 14.95 7.42 9.46
C ALA A 97 16.39 7.05 9.78
N GLU A 98 16.58 6.19 10.79
CA GLU A 98 17.89 5.68 11.20
C GLU A 98 18.19 4.34 10.53
N ASP A 99 19.46 4.05 10.31
CA ASP A 99 19.94 2.78 9.77
C ASP A 99 19.22 2.34 8.50
N VAL A 100 18.99 3.30 7.62
CA VAL A 100 18.27 3.03 6.37
C VAL A 100 19.18 2.31 5.39
N ASN A 101 18.70 1.20 4.87
CA ASN A 101 19.39 0.43 3.86
C ASN A 101 18.51 0.35 2.60
N TYR A 102 19.01 0.90 1.49
CA TYR A 102 18.35 0.86 0.19
C TYR A 102 18.95 -0.27 -0.64
N GLY A 103 18.26 -1.40 -0.68
CA GLY A 103 18.64 -2.53 -1.53
C GLY A 103 17.96 -2.49 -2.89
N ALA A 104 18.24 -3.49 -3.71
CA ALA A 104 17.62 -3.62 -5.03
C ALA A 104 16.14 -4.03 -4.96
N VAL A 105 15.78 -4.82 -3.96
CA VAL A 105 14.43 -5.39 -3.80
C VAL A 105 13.83 -5.08 -2.43
N GLU A 106 14.54 -4.36 -1.59
CA GLU A 106 14.15 -4.15 -0.20
C GLU A 106 14.67 -2.82 0.31
N ILE A 107 13.86 -2.15 1.12
CA ILE A 107 14.28 -1.01 1.93
C ILE A 107 13.98 -1.33 3.38
N THR A 108 14.96 -1.15 4.25
CA THR A 108 14.79 -1.33 5.68
C THR A 108 15.25 -0.08 6.42
N GLY A 109 14.70 0.12 7.60
CA GLY A 109 15.10 1.25 8.43
C GLY A 109 14.43 1.20 9.79
N THR A 110 14.81 2.16 10.64
CA THR A 110 14.27 2.30 11.97
C THR A 110 13.76 3.73 12.13
N LEU A 111 12.51 3.87 12.55
CA LEU A 111 11.93 5.17 12.86
C LEU A 111 12.47 5.67 14.18
N LYS A 112 12.69 6.97 14.27
CA LYS A 112 13.12 7.58 15.54
C LYS A 112 11.93 7.65 16.48
N PRO A 113 12.06 7.16 17.74
CA PRO A 113 10.97 7.30 18.71
C PRO A 113 10.72 8.77 19.01
N GLN A 114 9.45 9.11 19.19
CA GLN A 114 9.08 10.44 19.63
C GLN A 114 9.59 10.70 21.04
N ARG A 115 10.20 11.86 21.25
CA ARG A 115 10.66 12.27 22.57
C ARG A 115 9.52 12.93 23.35
N GLY A 116 9.58 12.82 24.69
CA GLY A 116 8.50 13.05 25.61
C GLY A 116 7.96 14.46 25.82
N ASN A 117 8.25 15.44 24.96
CA ASN A 117 7.70 16.80 25.04
C ASN A 117 6.68 17.13 23.96
N VAL A 118 6.18 16.12 23.30
CA VAL A 118 5.20 16.27 22.23
C VAL A 118 3.81 16.10 22.83
N SER A 119 2.87 17.01 22.52
CA SER A 119 1.50 16.92 23.01
C SER A 119 0.80 15.69 22.41
N GLU A 120 -0.24 15.21 23.07
CA GLU A 120 -1.01 14.05 22.58
C GLU A 120 -1.59 14.29 21.18
N ASP A 121 -1.89 15.52 20.83
CA ASP A 121 -2.43 15.90 19.53
C ASP A 121 -1.40 15.80 18.40
N GLU A 122 -0.13 15.72 18.73
CA GLU A 122 0.97 15.61 17.75
C GLU A 122 1.51 14.18 17.61
N ARG A 123 0.94 13.26 18.36
CA ARG A 123 1.37 11.85 18.33
C ARG A 123 0.62 11.00 17.31
#